data_6984023147aeae00306205dab6b05fca
#
_entry.id   6984023147aeae00306205dab6b05fca
#
_cell.length_a   1.000
_cell.length_b   1.000
_cell.length_c   1.000
_cell.angle_alpha   90.00
_cell.angle_beta   90.00
_cell.angle_gamma   90.00
#
_symmetry.space_group_name_H-M   'P 1'
#
loop_
_entity.id
_entity.type
_entity.pdbx_description
1 polymer ?
#
loop_
_entity_poly.entity_id
_entity_poly.type
_entity_poly.pdbx_seq_one_letter_code
_entity_poly.pdbx_strand_id
1 'polypeptide(L)'
;MGDQMLGMVTAHDYSASHDSALNKKYVEEFKKANNFRPNFVSVGGYDGMHLIYEALKKTGGKTDGDTLLAAMKGMRWESPRGMMSIDPETRDIVQPIYIRRVEKLNGELWNTEFAKFDDVKDPLKVKK
;
A
#
# COMPACT_ATOMS: atom_id res chain seq x y z
N MET A 1 18.92 9.52 -9.84
CA MET A 1 18.62 8.99 -11.20
C MET A 1 17.88 10.09 -11.95
N GLY A 2 18.19 10.28 -13.22
CA GLY A 2 17.65 11.39 -14.04
C GLY A 2 16.81 10.91 -15.22
N ASP A 3 16.65 11.76 -16.22
CA ASP A 3 15.79 11.55 -17.40
C ASP A 3 16.15 10.28 -18.22
N GLN A 4 17.32 9.70 -18.04
CA GLN A 4 17.68 8.40 -18.63
C GLN A 4 16.79 7.23 -18.22
N MET A 5 15.98 7.42 -17.16
CA MET A 5 15.02 6.40 -16.71
C MET A 5 13.65 6.51 -17.40
N LEU A 6 13.43 7.54 -18.22
CA LEU A 6 12.15 7.72 -18.92
C LEU A 6 11.81 6.50 -19.79
N GLY A 7 10.55 6.08 -19.71
CA GLY A 7 10.04 4.92 -20.42
C GLY A 7 10.32 3.56 -19.76
N MET A 8 11.16 3.51 -18.71
CA MET A 8 11.40 2.25 -17.98
C MET A 8 10.11 1.72 -17.41
N VAL A 9 9.88 0.42 -17.60
CA VAL A 9 8.74 -0.30 -17.02
C VAL A 9 9.17 -0.95 -15.71
N THR A 10 8.35 -0.79 -14.68
CA THR A 10 8.59 -1.32 -13.34
C THR A 10 7.32 -2.02 -12.82
N ALA A 11 7.47 -2.91 -11.84
CA ALA A 11 6.35 -3.52 -11.10
C ALA A 11 6.53 -3.24 -9.61
N HIS A 12 5.46 -2.86 -8.92
CA HIS A 12 5.47 -2.63 -7.48
C HIS A 12 4.05 -2.48 -6.91
N ASP A 13 3.94 -2.55 -5.59
CA ASP A 13 2.69 -2.43 -4.84
C ASP A 13 2.24 -0.98 -4.56
N TYR A 14 3.09 0.02 -4.83
CA TYR A 14 2.78 1.43 -4.60
C TYR A 14 3.50 2.39 -5.54
N SER A 15 2.81 3.44 -5.90
CA SER A 15 3.38 4.69 -6.44
C SER A 15 2.68 5.89 -5.81
N ALA A 16 3.43 6.95 -5.50
CA ALA A 16 2.84 8.21 -5.04
C ALA A 16 1.93 8.88 -6.10
N SER A 17 1.99 8.41 -7.36
CA SER A 17 1.09 8.82 -8.44
C SER A 17 -0.21 8.01 -8.51
N HIS A 18 -0.44 7.03 -7.62
CA HIS A 18 -1.66 6.23 -7.61
C HIS A 18 -2.92 7.11 -7.58
N ASP A 19 -3.82 6.90 -8.56
CA ASP A 19 -5.00 7.76 -8.77
C ASP A 19 -6.18 7.32 -7.91
N SER A 20 -6.10 7.65 -6.61
CA SER A 20 -7.23 7.55 -5.69
C SER A 20 -7.34 8.80 -4.82
N ALA A 21 -8.54 9.12 -4.35
CA ALA A 21 -8.76 10.25 -3.45
C ALA A 21 -7.97 10.09 -2.14
N LEU A 22 -7.92 8.88 -1.61
CA LEU A 22 -7.19 8.58 -0.39
C LEU A 22 -5.68 8.77 -0.58
N ASN A 23 -5.11 8.31 -1.71
CA ASN A 23 -3.69 8.52 -1.98
C ASN A 23 -3.35 10.00 -2.19
N LYS A 24 -4.16 10.76 -2.91
CA LYS A 24 -3.95 12.19 -3.11
C LYS A 24 -3.86 12.93 -1.76
N LYS A 25 -4.80 12.66 -0.87
CA LYS A 25 -4.80 13.20 0.50
C LYS A 25 -3.56 12.77 1.28
N TYR A 26 -3.23 11.49 1.27
CA TYR A 26 -2.05 10.94 1.94
C TYR A 26 -0.75 11.60 1.45
N VAL A 27 -0.57 11.72 0.14
CA VAL A 27 0.61 12.36 -0.47
C VAL A 27 0.73 13.83 -0.06
N GLU A 28 -0.38 14.57 -0.08
CA GLU A 28 -0.42 15.98 0.31
C GLU A 28 -0.02 16.16 1.79
N GLU A 29 -0.67 15.42 2.70
CA GLU A 29 -0.39 15.48 4.14
C GLU A 29 1.04 15.04 4.46
N PHE A 30 1.52 13.97 3.82
CA PHE A 30 2.88 13.48 4.01
C PHE A 30 3.93 14.49 3.54
N LYS A 31 3.74 15.09 2.36
CA LYS A 31 4.63 16.16 1.84
C LYS A 31 4.64 17.37 2.75
N LYS A 32 3.49 17.80 3.28
CA LYS A 32 3.38 18.91 4.21
C LYS A 32 4.18 18.67 5.50
N ALA A 33 4.16 17.45 6.00
CA ALA A 33 4.83 17.09 7.25
C ALA A 33 6.34 16.83 7.07
N ASN A 34 6.78 16.33 5.90
CA ASN A 34 8.12 15.79 5.72
C ASN A 34 8.95 16.49 4.62
N ASN A 35 8.37 17.38 3.82
CA ASN A 35 9.00 18.08 2.69
C ASN A 35 9.51 17.18 1.54
N PHE A 36 9.05 15.92 1.45
CA PHE A 36 9.32 15.02 0.34
C PHE A 36 8.14 14.08 0.08
N ARG A 37 8.13 13.42 -1.09
CA ARG A 37 7.06 12.49 -1.48
C ARG A 37 7.13 11.20 -0.65
N PRO A 38 5.95 10.61 -0.28
CA PRO A 38 5.92 9.29 0.32
C PRO A 38 6.43 8.22 -0.66
N ASN A 39 6.86 7.11 -0.11
CA ASN A 39 7.31 5.94 -0.85
C ASN A 39 6.66 4.66 -0.26
N PHE A 40 7.03 3.49 -0.79
CA PHE A 40 6.47 2.21 -0.35
C PHE A 40 6.73 1.91 1.15
N VAL A 41 7.85 2.40 1.73
CA VAL A 41 8.14 2.23 3.15
C VAL A 41 7.16 3.04 4.00
N SER A 42 6.93 4.30 3.63
CA SER A 42 6.03 5.18 4.38
C SER A 42 4.57 4.73 4.31
N VAL A 43 4.10 4.25 3.15
CA VAL A 43 2.73 3.71 3.03
C VAL A 43 2.57 2.39 3.79
N GLY A 44 3.62 1.58 3.89
CA GLY A 44 3.62 0.39 4.74
C GLY A 44 3.43 0.74 6.23
N GLY A 45 4.09 1.81 6.69
CA GLY A 45 3.87 2.35 8.05
C GLY A 45 2.43 2.85 8.26
N TYR A 46 1.87 3.57 7.29
CA TYR A 46 0.47 4.01 7.30
C TYR A 46 -0.49 2.82 7.43
N ASP A 47 -0.34 1.80 6.59
CA ASP A 47 -1.18 0.60 6.59
C ASP A 47 -1.06 -0.19 7.90
N GLY A 48 0.17 -0.35 8.42
CA GLY A 48 0.41 -1.05 9.68
C GLY A 48 -0.31 -0.39 10.85
N MET A 49 -0.22 0.94 10.96
CA MET A 49 -0.93 1.69 12.00
C MET A 49 -2.44 1.68 11.80
N HIS A 50 -2.92 1.79 10.55
CA HIS A 50 -4.35 1.66 10.25
C HIS A 50 -4.89 0.30 10.71
N LEU A 51 -4.19 -0.78 10.38
CA LEU A 51 -4.56 -2.14 10.79
C LEU A 51 -4.66 -2.29 12.32
N ILE A 52 -3.69 -1.73 13.06
CA ILE A 52 -3.68 -1.73 14.52
C ILE A 52 -4.88 -0.96 15.08
N TYR A 53 -5.15 0.25 14.57
CA TYR A 53 -6.29 1.06 15.01
C TYR A 53 -7.63 0.37 14.77
N GLU A 54 -7.82 -0.22 13.61
CA GLU A 54 -9.06 -0.94 13.28
C GLU A 54 -9.21 -2.22 14.15
N ALA A 55 -8.12 -2.94 14.41
CA ALA A 55 -8.14 -4.06 15.33
C ALA A 55 -8.51 -3.65 16.77
N LEU A 56 -7.93 -2.55 17.27
CA LEU A 56 -8.27 -2.00 18.59
C LEU A 56 -9.74 -1.58 18.69
N LYS A 57 -10.29 -0.92 17.67
CA LYS A 57 -11.72 -0.59 17.60
C LYS A 57 -12.57 -1.85 17.65
N LYS A 58 -12.23 -2.86 16.85
CA LYS A 58 -12.97 -4.13 16.77
C LYS A 58 -12.93 -4.93 18.07
N THR A 59 -11.84 -4.82 18.84
CA THR A 59 -11.67 -5.51 20.14
C THR A 59 -12.17 -4.72 21.34
N GLY A 60 -12.69 -3.50 21.13
CA GLY A 60 -13.08 -2.61 22.23
C GLY A 60 -11.92 -2.16 23.11
N GLY A 61 -10.73 -2.00 22.51
CA GLY A 61 -9.51 -1.54 23.19
C GLY A 61 -8.71 -2.64 23.88
N LYS A 62 -9.03 -3.92 23.70
CA LYS A 62 -8.19 -5.02 24.20
C LYS A 62 -6.88 -5.07 23.44
N THR A 63 -5.76 -5.21 24.16
CA THR A 63 -4.40 -5.10 23.62
C THR A 63 -3.59 -6.39 23.69
N ASP A 64 -4.18 -7.48 24.17
CA ASP A 64 -3.50 -8.78 24.17
C ASP A 64 -3.29 -9.28 22.72
N GLY A 65 -2.15 -9.91 22.49
CA GLY A 65 -1.70 -10.28 21.14
C GLY A 65 -2.66 -11.23 20.42
N ASP A 66 -3.20 -12.21 21.11
CA ASP A 66 -4.09 -13.22 20.51
C ASP A 66 -5.41 -12.59 20.05
N THR A 67 -6.00 -11.71 20.88
CA THR A 67 -7.22 -10.97 20.54
C THR A 67 -6.98 -10.05 19.34
N LEU A 68 -5.86 -9.31 19.30
CA LEU A 68 -5.54 -8.43 18.18
C LEU A 68 -5.29 -9.22 16.89
N LEU A 69 -4.52 -10.30 16.94
CA LEU A 69 -4.27 -11.17 15.78
C LEU A 69 -5.56 -11.79 15.23
N ALA A 70 -6.44 -12.24 16.11
CA ALA A 70 -7.75 -12.76 15.71
C ALA A 70 -8.60 -11.66 15.01
N ALA A 71 -8.56 -10.44 15.52
CA ALA A 71 -9.28 -9.30 14.93
C ALA A 71 -8.73 -8.88 13.56
N MET A 72 -7.42 -8.96 13.34
CA MET A 72 -6.76 -8.62 12.08
C MET A 72 -6.97 -9.68 10.99
N LYS A 73 -7.19 -10.92 11.36
CA LYS A 73 -7.36 -12.04 10.44
C LYS A 73 -8.52 -11.81 9.47
N GLY A 74 -8.24 -11.82 8.16
CA GLY A 74 -9.23 -11.58 7.12
C GLY A 74 -9.71 -10.11 7.02
N MET A 75 -9.09 -9.17 7.73
CA MET A 75 -9.43 -7.75 7.64
C MET A 75 -9.19 -7.22 6.24
N ARG A 76 -10.08 -6.35 5.76
CA ARG A 76 -9.99 -5.71 4.44
C ARG A 76 -10.21 -4.20 4.59
N TRP A 77 -9.42 -3.40 3.89
CA TRP A 77 -9.53 -1.93 3.94
C TRP A 77 -9.03 -1.28 2.65
N GLU A 78 -9.42 -0.04 2.44
CA GLU A 78 -8.85 0.81 1.40
C GLU A 78 -7.59 1.51 1.95
N SER A 79 -6.47 1.31 1.25
CA SER A 79 -5.18 1.94 1.51
C SER A 79 -4.88 3.01 0.46
N PRO A 80 -3.96 3.96 0.71
CA PRO A 80 -3.41 4.83 -0.33
C PRO A 80 -2.86 4.10 -1.56
N ARG A 81 -2.58 2.81 -1.45
CA ARG A 81 -2.10 1.94 -2.54
C ARG A 81 -3.14 0.96 -3.09
N GLY A 82 -4.42 1.16 -2.78
CA GLY A 82 -5.53 0.34 -3.27
C GLY A 82 -6.16 -0.55 -2.21
N MET A 83 -6.98 -1.51 -2.62
CA MET A 83 -7.68 -2.40 -1.70
C MET A 83 -6.74 -3.47 -1.14
N MET A 84 -6.68 -3.55 0.19
CA MET A 84 -5.80 -4.43 0.94
C MET A 84 -6.61 -5.43 1.76
N SER A 85 -6.04 -6.61 2.00
CA SER A 85 -6.58 -7.53 3.01
C SER A 85 -5.49 -8.40 3.63
N ILE A 86 -5.79 -8.97 4.80
CA ILE A 86 -4.95 -9.97 5.47
C ILE A 86 -5.47 -11.36 5.11
N ASP A 87 -4.64 -12.19 4.52
CA ASP A 87 -4.98 -13.57 4.24
C ASP A 87 -5.27 -14.31 5.56
N PRO A 88 -6.47 -14.92 5.71
CA PRO A 88 -6.84 -15.57 6.95
C PRO A 88 -6.04 -16.83 7.28
N GLU A 89 -5.39 -17.44 6.30
CA GLU A 89 -4.61 -18.67 6.49
C GLU A 89 -3.12 -18.36 6.72
N THR A 90 -2.53 -17.53 5.85
CA THR A 90 -1.09 -17.25 5.88
C THR A 90 -0.72 -16.05 6.74
N ARG A 91 -1.69 -15.15 7.03
CA ARG A 91 -1.55 -13.85 7.68
C ARG A 91 -0.73 -12.83 6.89
N ASP A 92 -0.46 -13.14 5.61
CA ASP A 92 0.21 -12.21 4.71
C ASP A 92 -0.74 -11.16 4.17
N ILE A 93 -0.16 -10.09 3.67
CA ILE A 93 -0.91 -9.08 2.95
C ILE A 93 -1.35 -9.62 1.59
N VAL A 94 -2.60 -9.39 1.22
CA VAL A 94 -3.13 -9.55 -0.12
C VAL A 94 -3.33 -8.15 -0.68
N GLN A 95 -2.70 -7.85 -1.81
CA GLN A 95 -2.55 -6.48 -2.30
C GLN A 95 -2.54 -6.40 -3.83
N PRO A 96 -2.87 -5.24 -4.42
CA PRO A 96 -2.65 -5.03 -5.84
C PRO A 96 -1.15 -4.88 -6.15
N ILE A 97 -0.75 -5.37 -7.32
CA ILE A 97 0.57 -5.09 -7.92
C ILE A 97 0.33 -4.31 -9.21
N TYR A 98 1.01 -3.20 -9.34
CA TYR A 98 0.90 -2.28 -10.46
C TYR A 98 2.07 -2.44 -11.43
N ILE A 99 1.77 -2.41 -12.72
CA ILE A 99 2.77 -2.23 -13.76
C ILE A 99 2.82 -0.73 -14.07
N ARG A 100 4.02 -0.15 -14.00
CA ARG A 100 4.22 1.29 -14.02
C ARG A 100 5.28 1.65 -15.06
N ARG A 101 5.18 2.85 -15.59
CA ARG A 101 6.18 3.44 -16.49
C ARG A 101 6.75 4.70 -15.84
N VAL A 102 8.05 4.91 -15.98
CA VAL A 102 8.67 6.17 -15.57
C VAL A 102 8.32 7.25 -16.59
N GLU A 103 7.62 8.26 -16.13
CA GLU A 103 7.15 9.40 -16.91
C GLU A 103 7.53 10.71 -16.24
N LYS A 104 7.62 11.78 -17.04
CA LYS A 104 7.88 13.13 -16.52
C LYS A 104 6.59 13.92 -16.49
N LEU A 105 6.10 14.21 -15.27
CA LEU A 105 4.90 14.99 -15.03
C LEU A 105 5.28 16.26 -14.28
N ASN A 106 4.94 17.42 -14.82
CA ASN A 106 5.25 18.73 -14.24
C ASN A 106 6.74 18.92 -13.85
N GLY A 107 7.65 18.40 -14.68
CA GLY A 107 9.10 18.49 -14.46
C GLY A 107 9.69 17.45 -13.52
N GLU A 108 8.89 16.62 -12.85
CA GLU A 108 9.33 15.56 -11.95
C GLU A 108 9.13 14.16 -12.56
N LEU A 109 10.01 13.23 -12.18
CA LEU A 109 9.87 11.82 -12.57
C LEU A 109 8.89 11.10 -11.66
N TRP A 110 7.97 10.34 -12.28
CA TRP A 110 6.95 9.55 -11.60
C TRP A 110 6.91 8.12 -12.16
N ASN A 111 6.50 7.18 -11.33
CA ASN A 111 6.11 5.84 -11.76
C ASN A 111 4.60 5.84 -12.00
N THR A 112 4.17 6.09 -13.22
CA THR A 112 2.75 6.13 -13.60
C THR A 112 2.23 4.73 -13.86
N GLU A 113 1.14 4.37 -13.21
CA GLU A 113 0.50 3.06 -13.32
C GLU A 113 -0.28 2.97 -14.65
N PHE A 114 -0.15 1.86 -15.37
CA PHE A 114 -0.89 1.62 -16.61
C PHE A 114 -1.55 0.24 -16.68
N ALA A 115 -1.20 -0.68 -15.76
CA ALA A 115 -1.87 -1.96 -15.59
C ALA A 115 -1.75 -2.40 -14.13
N LYS A 116 -2.66 -3.30 -13.71
CA LYS A 116 -2.66 -3.85 -12.34
C LYS A 116 -3.08 -5.31 -12.33
N PHE A 117 -2.66 -5.99 -11.26
CA PHE A 117 -3.15 -7.29 -10.84
C PHE A 117 -3.72 -7.13 -9.44
N ASP A 118 -5.00 -7.38 -9.26
CA ASP A 118 -5.66 -7.27 -7.96
C ASP A 118 -5.49 -8.57 -7.14
N ASP A 119 -5.63 -8.45 -5.80
CA ASP A 119 -5.66 -9.57 -4.85
C ASP A 119 -4.46 -10.54 -4.97
N VAL A 120 -3.27 -10.01 -5.23
CA VAL A 120 -2.04 -10.81 -5.34
C VAL A 120 -1.63 -11.30 -3.96
N LYS A 121 -1.45 -12.63 -3.85
CA LYS A 121 -0.96 -13.34 -2.67
C LYS A 121 0.51 -13.73 -2.84
N ASP A 122 1.20 -14.02 -1.73
CA ASP A 122 2.54 -14.61 -1.79
C ASP A 122 2.50 -15.98 -2.50
N PRO A 123 3.10 -16.11 -3.69
CA PRO A 123 3.04 -17.34 -4.46
C PRO A 123 3.77 -18.52 -3.79
N LEU A 124 4.68 -18.25 -2.85
CA LEU A 124 5.41 -19.28 -2.12
C LEU A 124 4.58 -19.91 -1.00
N LYS A 125 3.53 -19.23 -0.54
CA LYS A 125 2.65 -19.68 0.55
C LYS A 125 1.27 -20.15 0.07
N VAL A 126 0.94 -19.97 -1.19
CA VAL A 126 -0.27 -20.53 -1.77
C VAL A 126 -0.10 -22.05 -1.84
N LYS A 127 -0.92 -22.78 -1.08
CA LYS A 127 -0.95 -24.26 -1.18
C LYS A 127 -1.35 -24.64 -2.61
N LYS A 128 -0.53 -25.46 -3.24
CA LYS A 128 -0.81 -26.09 -4.54
C LYS A 128 -1.90 -27.14 -4.40
#